data_b75d295896335c83da57a1412130ff60
#
_entry.id   b75d295896335c83da57a1412130ff60
#
_cell.length_a   1.000
_cell.length_b   1.000
_cell.length_c   1.000
_cell.angle_alpha   90.00
_cell.angle_beta   90.00
_cell.angle_gamma   90.00
#
_symmetry.space_group_name_H-M   'P 1'
#
loop_
_entity.id
_entity.type
_entity.pdbx_description
1 polymer ?
#
loop_
_entity_poly.entity_id
_entity_poly.type
_entity_poly.pdbx_seq_one_letter_code
_entity_poly.pdbx_strand_id
1 'polypeptide(L)'
;MKLSRGLVVAWVFLVCAVQGHHPHARGPSTSQERATVIELTRMLERDPLDANADATRQWLRKWVIEVPEIRFHVCDELLSHGLGQDYPYSREINLQTTLSGAVFTLEHQDKARDDVGAYIAGVEGSLRMYEVLAKSRPEARSAFLDDLVAMRDRGELADHVAKLAAEKCPKSNNLLFAAPIGAAVGLILGWLIGWRFGGRRGHRPSAPDVASAENRSGKFASAAQWIVFACAAYYVIVGAALHFLEPEYDPRYRFMSEYAWSAHGWLMTTTFFVLALALFSVAVAVRNLYRPSRSAHVGFGLLVVGAAGICVAGVFRGFPLHDVGGAVGLPSVVMAGLLLSWSFRQASGWRSFFPVALLIALGMFTALLSIVVDVGMPGLQQRIFLFLTLVWLSIVAHRFVKVTTGVA
;
A
#
# COMPACT_ATOMS: atom_id res chain seq x y z
N MET A 1 27.01 -9.79 -25.81
CA MET A 1 25.59 -9.75 -25.40
C MET A 1 25.09 -11.01 -24.68
N LYS A 2 25.94 -11.68 -23.87
CA LYS A 2 25.57 -12.83 -23.04
C LYS A 2 25.15 -12.43 -21.61
N LEU A 3 25.25 -11.13 -21.25
CA LEU A 3 24.96 -10.62 -19.90
C LEU A 3 23.47 -10.52 -19.55
N SER A 4 22.56 -10.43 -20.55
CA SER A 4 21.14 -10.18 -20.29
C SER A 4 20.35 -11.42 -19.81
N ARG A 5 20.74 -12.62 -20.28
CA ARG A 5 20.06 -13.87 -19.84
C ARG A 5 20.50 -14.29 -18.42
N GLY A 6 21.76 -14.09 -18.08
CA GLY A 6 22.28 -14.39 -16.74
C GLY A 6 21.70 -13.48 -15.65
N LEU A 7 21.48 -12.18 -15.95
CA LEU A 7 20.91 -11.21 -15.01
C LEU A 7 19.43 -11.52 -14.69
N VAL A 8 18.63 -11.92 -15.68
CA VAL A 8 17.22 -12.28 -15.48
C VAL A 8 17.11 -13.55 -14.66
N VAL A 9 17.94 -14.57 -14.97
CA VAL A 9 17.96 -15.83 -14.21
C VAL A 9 18.49 -15.60 -12.79
N ALA A 10 19.56 -14.83 -12.62
CA ALA A 10 20.09 -14.48 -11.30
C ALA A 10 19.08 -13.67 -10.47
N TRP A 11 18.29 -12.79 -11.12
CA TRP A 11 17.25 -12.01 -10.47
C TRP A 11 16.08 -12.89 -10.00
N VAL A 12 15.64 -13.85 -10.81
CA VAL A 12 14.62 -14.83 -10.43
C VAL A 12 15.11 -15.73 -9.28
N PHE A 13 16.37 -16.19 -9.32
CA PHE A 13 16.94 -16.98 -8.23
C PHE A 13 17.15 -16.16 -6.96
N LEU A 14 17.55 -14.89 -7.04
CA LEU A 14 17.69 -14.01 -5.88
C LEU A 14 16.32 -13.77 -5.21
N VAL A 15 15.25 -13.59 -6.00
CA VAL A 15 13.87 -13.44 -5.51
C VAL A 15 13.38 -14.71 -4.81
N CYS A 16 13.71 -15.91 -5.35
CA CYS A 16 13.34 -17.17 -4.72
C CYS A 16 14.16 -17.45 -3.45
N ALA A 17 15.40 -16.99 -3.35
CA ALA A 17 16.27 -17.22 -2.20
C ALA A 17 15.97 -16.31 -0.99
N VAL A 18 15.32 -15.16 -1.22
CA VAL A 18 14.96 -14.17 -0.15
C VAL A 18 13.61 -14.52 0.51
N GLN A 19 12.94 -15.59 0.14
CA GLN A 19 11.77 -16.10 0.87
C GLN A 19 12.20 -16.72 2.21
N GLY A 20 12.80 -15.90 3.06
CA GLY A 20 12.99 -16.24 4.48
C GLY A 20 11.62 -16.52 5.10
N HIS A 21 11.46 -17.72 5.63
CA HIS A 21 10.33 -18.10 6.45
C HIS A 21 10.20 -17.10 7.60
N HIS A 22 9.24 -16.15 7.50
CA HIS A 22 8.82 -15.39 8.65
C HIS A 22 7.81 -16.26 9.42
N PRO A 23 8.12 -16.67 10.67
CA PRO A 23 7.32 -17.66 11.40
C PRO A 23 5.95 -17.17 11.86
N HIS A 24 5.50 -15.96 11.54
CA HIS A 24 4.29 -15.38 12.12
C HIS A 24 3.44 -14.48 11.18
N ALA A 25 3.45 -14.71 9.89
CA ALA A 25 2.43 -14.06 9.04
C ALA A 25 1.13 -14.87 9.15
N ARG A 26 0.28 -14.51 10.12
CA ARG A 26 -1.09 -15.01 10.20
C ARG A 26 -1.89 -14.44 9.02
N GLY A 27 -2.72 -15.28 8.37
CA GLY A 27 -3.72 -14.83 7.39
C GLY A 27 -4.83 -13.98 8.03
N PRO A 28 -5.77 -13.45 7.21
CA PRO A 28 -6.91 -12.70 7.71
C PRO A 28 -7.75 -13.55 8.66
N SER A 29 -8.51 -12.86 9.52
CA SER A 29 -9.42 -13.53 10.43
C SER A 29 -10.61 -14.15 9.69
N THR A 30 -11.00 -15.33 10.11
CA THR A 30 -12.25 -15.95 9.64
C THR A 30 -13.47 -15.25 10.24
N SER A 31 -14.64 -15.42 9.62
CA SER A 31 -15.89 -14.87 10.16
C SER A 31 -16.19 -15.40 11.57
N GLN A 32 -15.85 -16.67 11.83
CA GLN A 32 -16.03 -17.28 13.15
C GLN A 32 -15.09 -16.66 14.19
N GLU A 33 -13.82 -16.43 13.84
CA GLU A 33 -12.87 -15.74 14.72
C GLU A 33 -13.33 -14.33 15.06
N ARG A 34 -13.79 -13.58 14.06
CA ARG A 34 -14.32 -12.21 14.28
C ARG A 34 -15.50 -12.22 15.25
N ALA A 35 -16.46 -13.14 15.06
CA ALA A 35 -17.59 -13.31 15.98
C ALA A 35 -17.10 -13.63 17.40
N THR A 36 -16.14 -14.55 17.54
CA THR A 36 -15.54 -14.91 18.84
C THR A 36 -14.85 -13.72 19.50
N VAL A 37 -14.09 -12.91 18.73
CA VAL A 37 -13.42 -11.71 19.27
C VAL A 37 -14.42 -10.68 19.75
N ILE A 38 -15.48 -10.43 18.98
CA ILE A 38 -16.55 -9.52 19.37
C ILE A 38 -17.20 -10.01 20.66
N GLU A 39 -17.58 -11.28 20.73
CA GLU A 39 -18.22 -11.88 21.91
C GLU A 39 -17.34 -11.80 23.16
N LEU A 40 -16.06 -12.22 23.05
CA LEU A 40 -15.12 -12.19 24.18
C LEU A 40 -14.80 -10.77 24.65
N THR A 41 -14.68 -9.81 23.71
CA THR A 41 -14.47 -8.40 24.07
C THR A 41 -15.69 -7.85 24.83
N ARG A 42 -16.91 -8.13 24.36
CA ARG A 42 -18.16 -7.74 25.05
C ARG A 42 -18.33 -8.46 26.38
N MET A 43 -17.85 -9.70 26.50
CA MET A 43 -17.81 -10.41 27.78
C MET A 43 -16.91 -9.70 28.78
N LEU A 44 -15.69 -9.28 28.41
CA LEU A 44 -14.79 -8.53 29.28
C LEU A 44 -15.37 -7.16 29.71
N GLU A 45 -16.21 -6.52 28.89
CA GLU A 45 -16.92 -5.30 29.26
C GLU A 45 -17.96 -5.56 30.39
N ARG A 46 -18.64 -6.73 30.35
CA ARG A 46 -19.72 -7.08 31.30
C ARG A 46 -19.21 -7.79 32.54
N ASP A 47 -18.16 -8.56 32.42
CA ASP A 47 -17.55 -9.31 33.51
C ASP A 47 -16.03 -9.30 33.44
N PRO A 48 -15.41 -8.17 33.81
CA PRO A 48 -13.94 -8.01 33.74
C PRO A 48 -13.17 -8.84 34.77
N LEU A 49 -13.88 -9.40 35.78
CA LEU A 49 -13.30 -10.21 36.85
C LEU A 49 -13.62 -11.70 36.69
N ASP A 50 -14.13 -12.14 35.53
CA ASP A 50 -14.33 -13.56 35.24
C ASP A 50 -13.05 -14.37 35.49
N ALA A 51 -13.19 -15.61 35.93
CA ALA A 51 -12.07 -16.48 36.26
C ALA A 51 -11.08 -16.67 35.10
N ASN A 52 -11.53 -16.56 33.84
CA ASN A 52 -10.74 -16.70 32.65
C ASN A 52 -10.38 -15.35 32.02
N ALA A 53 -10.75 -14.22 32.63
CA ALA A 53 -10.57 -12.88 32.02
C ALA A 53 -9.11 -12.62 31.61
N ASP A 54 -8.12 -13.02 32.39
CA ASP A 54 -6.72 -12.81 32.06
C ASP A 54 -6.25 -13.64 30.88
N ALA A 55 -6.67 -14.91 30.80
CA ALA A 55 -6.38 -15.76 29.65
C ALA A 55 -7.07 -15.21 28.37
N THR A 56 -8.30 -14.75 28.50
CA THR A 56 -9.06 -14.11 27.42
C THR A 56 -8.38 -12.82 26.93
N ARG A 57 -7.93 -11.95 27.85
CA ARG A 57 -7.17 -10.74 27.53
C ARG A 57 -5.88 -11.05 26.77
N GLN A 58 -5.13 -12.06 27.21
CA GLN A 58 -3.89 -12.48 26.57
C GLN A 58 -4.16 -12.99 25.14
N TRP A 59 -5.21 -13.80 24.97
CA TRP A 59 -5.58 -14.32 23.67
C TRP A 59 -6.04 -13.20 22.71
N LEU A 60 -6.94 -12.32 23.17
CA LEU A 60 -7.43 -11.18 22.38
C LEU A 60 -6.30 -10.21 22.00
N ARG A 61 -5.41 -9.89 22.96
CA ARG A 61 -4.24 -9.05 22.69
C ARG A 61 -3.37 -9.64 21.59
N LYS A 62 -3.05 -10.93 21.70
CA LYS A 62 -2.26 -11.63 20.68
C LYS A 62 -2.96 -11.59 19.33
N TRP A 63 -4.27 -11.88 19.32
CA TRP A 63 -5.08 -11.88 18.12
C TRP A 63 -5.08 -10.50 17.42
N VAL A 64 -5.33 -9.40 18.15
CA VAL A 64 -5.36 -8.04 17.57
C VAL A 64 -4.01 -7.64 16.99
N ILE A 65 -2.89 -8.07 17.59
CA ILE A 65 -1.54 -7.79 17.09
C ILE A 65 -1.23 -8.58 15.80
N GLU A 66 -1.71 -9.82 15.72
CA GLU A 66 -1.39 -10.73 14.61
C GLU A 66 -2.30 -10.55 13.38
N VAL A 67 -3.50 -10.01 13.57
CA VAL A 67 -4.52 -9.92 12.52
C VAL A 67 -4.29 -8.70 11.64
N PRO A 68 -4.09 -8.88 10.33
CA PRO A 68 -3.68 -7.80 9.43
C PRO A 68 -4.78 -6.77 9.12
N GLU A 69 -6.05 -7.12 9.33
CA GLU A 69 -7.17 -6.23 9.03
C GLU A 69 -7.47 -5.20 10.13
N ILE A 70 -6.93 -5.39 11.33
CA ILE A 70 -7.10 -4.41 12.42
C ILE A 70 -5.99 -3.37 12.32
N ARG A 71 -6.33 -2.18 11.83
CA ARG A 71 -5.38 -1.09 11.55
C ARG A 71 -5.93 0.24 12.01
N PHE A 72 -6.17 0.40 13.28
CA PHE A 72 -6.31 1.73 13.85
C PHE A 72 -5.09 2.04 14.74
N HIS A 73 -4.74 3.30 14.81
CA HIS A 73 -3.62 3.71 15.65
C HIS A 73 -4.06 3.66 17.11
N VAL A 74 -3.34 2.92 17.94
CA VAL A 74 -3.54 3.00 19.37
C VAL A 74 -3.05 4.38 19.83
N CYS A 75 -3.92 5.13 20.49
CA CYS A 75 -3.59 6.43 21.04
C CYS A 75 -3.59 6.37 22.57
N ASP A 76 -2.42 6.23 23.16
CA ASP A 76 -2.26 6.14 24.60
C ASP A 76 -2.71 7.41 25.33
N GLU A 77 -2.70 8.55 24.64
CA GLU A 77 -3.08 9.86 25.18
C GLU A 77 -4.56 9.98 25.56
N LEU A 78 -5.42 9.09 25.02
CA LEU A 78 -6.86 9.14 25.26
C LEU A 78 -7.25 8.89 26.74
N LEU A 79 -6.54 7.98 27.41
CA LEU A 79 -6.85 7.59 28.77
C LEU A 79 -5.63 7.61 29.70
N SER A 80 -4.43 7.30 29.22
CA SER A 80 -3.24 7.10 30.07
C SER A 80 -2.84 8.34 30.88
N HIS A 81 -2.98 9.55 30.28
CA HIS A 81 -2.66 10.80 30.98
C HIS A 81 -3.59 11.11 32.15
N GLY A 82 -4.85 10.73 32.06
CA GLY A 82 -5.84 10.98 33.09
C GLY A 82 -5.88 9.90 34.20
N LEU A 83 -5.47 8.67 33.85
CA LEU A 83 -5.48 7.55 34.81
C LEU A 83 -4.38 7.62 35.88
N GLY A 84 -3.28 8.31 35.61
CA GLY A 84 -2.12 8.28 36.49
C GLY A 84 -1.34 6.95 36.42
N GLN A 85 -0.06 7.00 36.82
CA GLN A 85 0.83 5.83 36.72
C GLN A 85 0.48 4.72 37.74
N ASP A 86 -0.17 5.08 38.84
CA ASP A 86 -0.45 4.18 39.98
C ASP A 86 -1.88 3.59 39.93
N TYR A 87 -2.66 3.84 38.88
CA TYR A 87 -4.00 3.30 38.79
C TYR A 87 -3.96 1.77 38.61
N PRO A 88 -4.57 0.99 39.53
CA PRO A 88 -4.35 -0.47 39.60
C PRO A 88 -4.85 -1.24 38.38
N TYR A 89 -5.84 -0.71 37.64
CA TYR A 89 -6.46 -1.35 36.47
C TYR A 89 -6.07 -0.65 35.13
N SER A 90 -4.98 0.11 35.11
CA SER A 90 -4.61 0.87 33.93
C SER A 90 -4.32 -0.02 32.71
N ARG A 91 -3.77 -1.22 32.93
CA ARG A 91 -3.49 -2.19 31.86
C ARG A 91 -4.77 -2.74 31.23
N GLU A 92 -5.74 -3.11 32.08
CA GLU A 92 -7.01 -3.66 31.67
C GLU A 92 -7.84 -2.63 30.93
N ILE A 93 -7.91 -1.39 31.42
CA ILE A 93 -8.62 -0.26 30.80
C ILE A 93 -8.01 0.05 29.43
N ASN A 94 -6.69 0.22 29.33
CA ASN A 94 -6.04 0.53 28.06
C ASN A 94 -6.17 -0.61 27.04
N LEU A 95 -6.08 -1.86 27.48
CA LEU A 95 -6.31 -3.00 26.60
C LEU A 95 -7.76 -3.04 26.11
N GLN A 96 -8.73 -2.78 27.01
CA GLN A 96 -10.14 -2.75 26.62
C GLN A 96 -10.43 -1.65 25.60
N THR A 97 -9.78 -0.47 25.73
CA THR A 97 -9.89 0.59 24.73
C THR A 97 -9.46 0.07 23.36
N THR A 98 -8.33 -0.62 23.30
CA THR A 98 -7.83 -1.22 22.05
C THR A 98 -8.79 -2.29 21.50
N LEU A 99 -9.28 -3.17 22.36
CA LEU A 99 -10.17 -4.26 21.96
C LEU A 99 -11.53 -3.75 21.46
N SER A 100 -12.14 -2.80 22.17
CA SER A 100 -13.44 -2.24 21.76
C SER A 100 -13.32 -1.39 20.50
N GLY A 101 -12.20 -0.70 20.29
CA GLY A 101 -11.88 -0.04 19.01
C GLY A 101 -11.70 -1.05 17.88
N ALA A 102 -11.04 -2.18 18.13
CA ALA A 102 -10.92 -3.25 17.15
C ALA A 102 -12.30 -3.85 16.79
N VAL A 103 -13.17 -4.05 17.76
CA VAL A 103 -14.56 -4.51 17.53
C VAL A 103 -15.31 -3.54 16.63
N PHE A 104 -15.19 -2.22 16.85
CA PHE A 104 -15.78 -1.22 15.96
C PHE A 104 -15.32 -1.40 14.51
N THR A 105 -14.03 -1.60 14.29
CA THR A 105 -13.47 -1.83 12.95
C THR A 105 -13.99 -3.12 12.31
N LEU A 106 -14.21 -4.17 13.09
CA LEU A 106 -14.76 -5.44 12.61
C LEU A 106 -16.27 -5.34 12.26
N GLU A 107 -17.04 -4.60 13.05
CA GLU A 107 -18.48 -4.39 12.84
C GLU A 107 -18.77 -3.38 11.71
N HIS A 108 -17.83 -2.44 11.44
CA HIS A 108 -17.99 -1.35 10.47
C HIS A 108 -16.86 -1.36 9.46
N GLN A 109 -16.81 -2.35 8.57
CA GLN A 109 -15.76 -2.48 7.57
C GLN A 109 -15.70 -1.31 6.57
N ASP A 110 -16.83 -0.65 6.33
CA ASP A 110 -16.93 0.59 5.56
C ASP A 110 -16.24 1.78 6.25
N LYS A 111 -16.08 1.71 7.58
CA LYS A 111 -15.39 2.68 8.43
C LYS A 111 -14.05 2.17 8.99
N ALA A 112 -13.44 1.18 8.36
CA ALA A 112 -12.20 0.55 8.84
C ALA A 112 -10.99 1.52 8.96
N ARG A 113 -11.12 2.76 8.48
CA ARG A 113 -10.15 3.85 8.60
C ARG A 113 -10.66 5.05 9.42
N ASP A 114 -11.80 4.91 10.04
CA ASP A 114 -12.34 5.89 10.98
C ASP A 114 -11.68 5.70 12.35
N ASP A 115 -10.44 6.19 12.48
CA ASP A 115 -9.69 6.12 13.73
C ASP A 115 -10.49 6.80 14.87
N VAL A 116 -11.19 7.89 14.57
CA VAL A 116 -11.98 8.63 15.58
C VAL A 116 -13.17 7.80 16.05
N GLY A 117 -13.91 7.15 15.14
CA GLY A 117 -14.98 6.22 15.50
C GLY A 117 -14.47 5.04 16.33
N ALA A 118 -13.30 4.49 15.98
CA ALA A 118 -12.67 3.42 16.76
C ALA A 118 -12.24 3.91 18.17
N TYR A 119 -11.73 5.15 18.29
CA TYR A 119 -11.36 5.74 19.60
C TYR A 119 -12.60 5.94 20.48
N ILE A 120 -13.68 6.50 19.93
CA ILE A 120 -14.93 6.69 20.67
C ILE A 120 -15.45 5.33 21.18
N ALA A 121 -15.56 4.33 20.31
CA ALA A 121 -16.01 2.99 20.68
C ALA A 121 -15.05 2.33 21.69
N GLY A 122 -13.75 2.57 21.56
CA GLY A 122 -12.73 2.11 22.49
C GLY A 122 -12.94 2.66 23.89
N VAL A 123 -13.06 3.99 24.01
CA VAL A 123 -13.31 4.68 25.29
C VAL A 123 -14.62 4.23 25.89
N GLU A 124 -15.72 4.18 25.12
CA GLU A 124 -17.02 3.69 25.60
C GLU A 124 -16.96 2.27 26.18
N GLY A 125 -16.25 1.35 25.48
CA GLY A 125 -16.07 -0.02 25.96
C GLY A 125 -15.30 -0.08 27.27
N SER A 126 -14.25 0.75 27.40
CA SER A 126 -13.50 0.88 28.64
C SER A 126 -14.35 1.43 29.79
N LEU A 127 -15.21 2.40 29.54
CA LEU A 127 -16.12 2.94 30.54
C LEU A 127 -17.17 1.92 30.98
N ARG A 128 -17.70 1.09 30.05
CA ARG A 128 -18.59 -0.02 30.44
C ARG A 128 -17.90 -0.99 31.39
N MET A 129 -16.67 -1.39 31.07
CA MET A 129 -15.86 -2.24 31.96
C MET A 129 -15.57 -1.56 33.29
N TYR A 130 -15.20 -0.28 33.27
CA TYR A 130 -14.91 0.50 34.47
C TYR A 130 -16.08 0.55 35.44
N GLU A 131 -17.31 0.78 34.97
CA GLU A 131 -18.50 0.84 35.81
C GLU A 131 -18.76 -0.48 36.58
N VAL A 132 -18.42 -1.63 35.97
CA VAL A 132 -18.49 -2.93 36.63
C VAL A 132 -17.40 -3.08 37.68
N LEU A 133 -16.15 -2.71 37.32
CA LEU A 133 -15.03 -2.74 38.27
C LEU A 133 -15.26 -1.83 39.45
N ALA A 134 -15.71 -0.60 39.26
CA ALA A 134 -15.95 0.38 40.33
C ALA A 134 -17.08 -0.02 41.29
N LYS A 135 -18.03 -0.85 40.83
CA LYS A 135 -19.07 -1.44 41.68
C LYS A 135 -18.55 -2.59 42.56
N SER A 136 -17.64 -3.37 42.01
CA SER A 136 -17.14 -4.60 42.66
C SER A 136 -15.86 -4.37 43.48
N ARG A 137 -15.10 -3.34 43.14
CA ARG A 137 -13.75 -3.03 43.69
C ARG A 137 -13.65 -1.52 44.00
N PRO A 138 -13.73 -1.12 45.27
CA PRO A 138 -13.61 0.30 45.66
C PRO A 138 -12.30 0.95 45.16
N GLU A 139 -11.20 0.20 45.14
CA GLU A 139 -9.88 0.62 44.66
C GLU A 139 -9.84 0.90 43.16
N ALA A 140 -10.83 0.45 42.39
CA ALA A 140 -10.96 0.74 40.97
C ALA A 140 -11.56 2.13 40.69
N ARG A 141 -12.04 2.85 41.68
CA ARG A 141 -12.63 4.18 41.44
C ARG A 141 -11.57 5.19 41.03
N SER A 142 -11.93 5.96 40.00
CA SER A 142 -11.10 7.00 39.42
C SER A 142 -11.97 8.22 39.12
N ALA A 143 -11.65 9.37 39.70
CA ALA A 143 -12.36 10.61 39.43
C ALA A 143 -12.34 10.97 37.92
N PHE A 144 -11.21 10.70 37.24
CA PHE A 144 -11.08 10.92 35.81
C PHE A 144 -12.07 10.05 35.00
N LEU A 145 -12.20 8.76 35.34
CA LEU A 145 -13.15 7.88 34.64
C LEU A 145 -14.59 8.20 35.01
N ASP A 146 -14.88 8.61 36.26
CA ASP A 146 -16.19 9.08 36.69
C ASP A 146 -16.62 10.33 35.88
N ASP A 147 -15.69 11.26 35.62
CA ASP A 147 -15.95 12.43 34.78
C ASP A 147 -16.26 12.04 33.32
N LEU A 148 -15.54 11.07 32.75
CA LEU A 148 -15.82 10.56 31.41
C LEU A 148 -17.17 9.84 31.32
N VAL A 149 -17.54 9.09 32.35
CA VAL A 149 -18.89 8.48 32.46
C VAL A 149 -19.95 9.59 32.49
N ALA A 150 -19.76 10.63 33.27
CA ALA A 150 -20.67 11.76 33.33
C ALA A 150 -20.78 12.51 31.97
N MET A 151 -19.68 12.65 31.21
CA MET A 151 -19.69 13.19 29.85
C MET A 151 -20.47 12.28 28.90
N ARG A 152 -20.27 10.96 28.99
CA ARG A 152 -21.03 9.99 28.18
C ARG A 152 -22.53 10.13 28.43
N ASP A 153 -22.92 10.19 29.69
CA ASP A 153 -24.35 10.26 30.11
C ASP A 153 -25.01 11.57 29.66
N ARG A 154 -24.23 12.64 29.47
CA ARG A 154 -24.67 13.90 28.87
C ARG A 154 -24.61 13.93 27.33
N GLY A 155 -24.09 12.87 26.69
CA GLY A 155 -23.88 12.82 25.24
C GLY A 155 -22.70 13.65 24.72
N GLU A 156 -21.78 14.05 25.58
CA GLU A 156 -20.64 14.93 25.27
C GLU A 156 -19.34 14.14 25.00
N LEU A 157 -19.32 12.84 25.33
CA LEU A 157 -18.09 12.01 25.26
C LEU A 157 -17.53 11.92 23.84
N ALA A 158 -18.38 11.74 22.84
CA ALA A 158 -17.94 11.59 21.44
C ALA A 158 -17.17 12.82 20.96
N ASP A 159 -17.72 14.04 21.22
CA ASP A 159 -17.08 15.30 20.85
C ASP A 159 -15.78 15.52 21.62
N HIS A 160 -15.77 15.16 22.92
CA HIS A 160 -14.58 15.24 23.77
C HIS A 160 -13.45 14.34 23.22
N VAL A 161 -13.74 13.05 22.93
CA VAL A 161 -12.78 12.10 22.38
C VAL A 161 -12.31 12.54 21.00
N ALA A 162 -13.21 13.00 20.14
CA ALA A 162 -12.85 13.49 18.81
C ALA A 162 -11.89 14.70 18.87
N LYS A 163 -12.15 15.65 19.78
CA LYS A 163 -11.28 16.80 20.01
C LYS A 163 -9.91 16.36 20.54
N LEU A 164 -9.89 15.51 21.55
CA LEU A 164 -8.65 15.01 22.15
C LEU A 164 -7.83 14.22 21.12
N ALA A 165 -8.48 13.38 20.31
CA ALA A 165 -7.84 12.65 19.23
C ALA A 165 -7.23 13.59 18.18
N ALA A 166 -7.94 14.67 17.80
CA ALA A 166 -7.43 15.67 16.86
C ALA A 166 -6.19 16.41 17.38
N GLU A 167 -6.09 16.63 18.69
CA GLU A 167 -5.01 17.37 19.33
C GLU A 167 -3.81 16.49 19.70
N LYS A 168 -4.03 15.26 20.12
CA LYS A 168 -3.04 14.42 20.78
C LYS A 168 -2.68 13.13 20.05
N CYS A 169 -3.64 12.55 19.30
CA CYS A 169 -3.37 11.29 18.62
C CYS A 169 -2.65 11.50 17.30
N PRO A 170 -1.71 10.61 16.94
CA PRO A 170 -1.05 10.70 15.64
C PRO A 170 -2.11 10.53 14.54
N LYS A 171 -2.20 11.51 13.65
CA LYS A 171 -3.10 11.42 12.50
C LYS A 171 -2.58 10.35 11.56
N SER A 172 -3.44 9.48 11.11
CA SER A 172 -3.21 8.47 10.06
C SER A 172 -2.74 9.09 8.71
N ASN A 173 -2.68 10.42 8.62
CA ASN A 173 -2.32 11.21 7.45
C ASN A 173 -0.83 11.17 7.06
N ASN A 174 -0.07 10.16 7.50
CA ASN A 174 1.31 9.95 7.04
C ASN A 174 1.41 9.84 5.50
N LEU A 175 0.32 9.42 4.81
CA LEU A 175 0.29 9.39 3.35
C LEU A 175 0.25 10.79 2.72
N LEU A 176 -0.44 11.77 3.33
CA LEU A 176 -0.48 13.16 2.85
C LEU A 176 0.90 13.81 2.86
N PHE A 177 1.74 13.48 3.84
CA PHE A 177 3.12 13.97 3.91
C PHE A 177 4.10 13.02 3.21
N ALA A 178 3.91 11.71 3.29
CA ALA A 178 4.78 10.73 2.67
C ALA A 178 4.71 10.75 1.14
N ALA A 179 3.53 10.99 0.54
CA ALA A 179 3.38 11.03 -0.91
C ALA A 179 4.15 12.18 -1.58
N PRO A 180 4.07 13.46 -1.14
CA PRO A 180 4.88 14.52 -1.72
C PRO A 180 6.38 14.36 -1.43
N ILE A 181 6.76 13.89 -0.24
CA ILE A 181 8.17 13.59 0.07
C ILE A 181 8.66 12.45 -0.81
N GLY A 182 7.89 11.36 -0.94
CA GLY A 182 8.21 10.24 -1.81
C GLY A 182 8.32 10.64 -3.28
N ALA A 183 7.43 11.52 -3.76
CA ALA A 183 7.49 12.07 -5.11
C ALA A 183 8.75 12.94 -5.31
N ALA A 184 9.11 13.78 -4.35
CA ALA A 184 10.31 14.61 -4.40
C ALA A 184 11.59 13.74 -4.40
N VAL A 185 11.67 12.74 -3.52
CA VAL A 185 12.77 11.77 -3.48
C VAL A 185 12.84 10.99 -4.80
N GLY A 186 11.70 10.53 -5.32
CA GLY A 186 11.59 9.84 -6.60
C GLY A 186 12.08 10.71 -7.76
N LEU A 187 11.70 12.00 -7.80
CA LEU A 187 12.15 12.95 -8.82
C LEU A 187 13.67 13.18 -8.76
N ILE A 188 14.23 13.37 -7.56
CA ILE A 188 15.67 13.56 -7.38
C ILE A 188 16.43 12.32 -7.81
N LEU A 189 16.04 11.15 -7.32
CA LEU A 189 16.68 9.88 -7.70
C LEU A 189 16.50 9.57 -9.20
N GLY A 190 15.29 9.79 -9.73
CA GLY A 190 15.01 9.61 -11.16
C GLY A 190 15.84 10.54 -12.05
N TRP A 191 16.03 11.80 -11.61
CA TRP A 191 16.90 12.75 -12.31
C TRP A 191 18.39 12.34 -12.25
N LEU A 192 18.87 11.93 -11.07
CA LEU A 192 20.25 11.46 -10.90
C LEU A 192 20.53 10.21 -11.74
N ILE A 193 19.64 9.22 -11.70
CA ILE A 193 19.73 7.98 -12.49
C ILE A 193 19.66 8.33 -14.00
N GLY A 194 18.71 9.16 -14.39
CA GLY A 194 18.55 9.61 -15.76
C GLY A 194 19.77 10.36 -16.27
N TRP A 195 20.35 11.26 -15.47
CA TRP A 195 21.58 12.00 -15.80
C TRP A 195 22.80 11.07 -15.90
N ARG A 196 22.99 10.18 -14.93
CA ARG A 196 24.16 9.30 -14.86
C ARG A 196 24.18 8.23 -15.96
N PHE A 197 23.02 7.69 -16.28
CA PHE A 197 22.89 6.53 -17.17
C PHE A 197 22.23 6.86 -18.52
N GLY A 198 21.56 8.00 -18.66
CA GLY A 198 20.88 8.42 -19.89
C GLY A 198 21.82 8.98 -20.97
N GLY A 199 23.01 9.45 -20.60
CA GLY A 199 23.87 10.29 -21.42
C GLY A 199 24.89 9.62 -22.37
N ARG A 200 24.76 8.31 -22.68
CA ARG A 200 25.66 7.71 -23.69
C ARG A 200 25.21 8.10 -25.10
N ARG A 201 25.92 9.04 -25.72
CA ARG A 201 25.84 9.34 -27.14
C ARG A 201 26.20 8.07 -27.91
N GLY A 202 25.21 7.46 -28.55
CA GLY A 202 25.41 6.33 -29.43
C GLY A 202 26.36 6.76 -30.59
N HIS A 203 27.41 5.99 -30.81
CA HIS A 203 28.23 6.04 -32.00
C HIS A 203 27.29 5.89 -33.21
N ARG A 204 27.34 6.81 -34.19
CA ARG A 204 26.59 6.64 -35.45
C ARG A 204 27.18 5.42 -36.17
N PRO A 205 26.40 4.35 -36.37
CA PRO A 205 26.88 3.18 -37.11
C PRO A 205 27.09 3.53 -38.58
N SER A 206 28.08 2.92 -39.21
CA SER A 206 28.34 2.96 -40.65
C SER A 206 27.21 2.28 -41.44
N ALA A 207 26.99 2.66 -42.69
CA ALA A 207 25.86 2.27 -43.54
C ALA A 207 25.48 0.75 -43.57
N PRO A 208 26.41 -0.23 -43.60
CA PRO A 208 26.05 -1.65 -43.57
C PRO A 208 25.51 -2.14 -42.21
N ASP A 209 25.72 -1.38 -41.13
CA ASP A 209 25.25 -1.72 -39.78
C ASP A 209 23.84 -1.23 -39.52
N VAL A 210 23.26 -0.37 -40.37
CA VAL A 210 21.93 0.25 -40.12
C VAL A 210 20.83 -0.80 -40.16
N ALA A 211 20.75 -1.67 -41.17
CA ALA A 211 19.73 -2.71 -41.30
C ALA A 211 19.84 -3.75 -40.18
N SER A 212 21.05 -4.12 -39.77
CA SER A 212 21.25 -5.04 -38.64
C SER A 212 20.94 -4.42 -37.30
N ALA A 213 21.10 -3.10 -37.14
CA ALA A 213 20.75 -2.34 -35.95
C ALA A 213 19.20 -2.18 -35.84
N GLU A 214 18.55 -1.91 -36.98
CA GLU A 214 17.09 -1.77 -37.06
C GLU A 214 16.37 -3.08 -36.73
N ASN A 215 16.85 -4.21 -37.29
CA ASN A 215 16.33 -5.56 -36.95
C ASN A 215 16.55 -5.91 -35.46
N ARG A 216 17.70 -5.53 -34.87
CA ARG A 216 17.96 -5.72 -33.43
C ARG A 216 17.03 -4.86 -32.57
N SER A 217 16.74 -3.63 -32.97
CA SER A 217 15.84 -2.72 -32.28
C SER A 217 14.40 -3.24 -32.31
N GLY A 218 13.92 -3.75 -33.45
CA GLY A 218 12.60 -4.36 -33.58
C GLY A 218 12.42 -5.62 -32.72
N LYS A 219 13.40 -6.54 -32.72
CA LYS A 219 13.38 -7.74 -31.87
C LYS A 219 13.39 -7.37 -30.37
N PHE A 220 14.14 -6.36 -30.00
CA PHE A 220 14.19 -5.89 -28.62
C PHE A 220 12.86 -5.25 -28.19
N ALA A 221 12.25 -4.42 -29.03
CA ALA A 221 10.94 -3.83 -28.79
C ALA A 221 9.86 -4.91 -28.62
N SER A 222 9.85 -5.91 -29.54
CA SER A 222 8.92 -7.05 -29.44
C SER A 222 9.11 -7.85 -28.15
N ALA A 223 10.36 -8.14 -27.74
CA ALA A 223 10.63 -8.84 -26.50
C ALA A 223 10.14 -8.07 -25.27
N ALA A 224 10.38 -6.75 -25.23
CA ALA A 224 9.90 -5.89 -24.16
C ALA A 224 8.37 -5.85 -24.10
N GLN A 225 7.70 -5.77 -25.25
CA GLN A 225 6.23 -5.82 -25.35
C GLN A 225 5.67 -7.12 -24.78
N TRP A 226 6.21 -8.27 -25.19
CA TRP A 226 5.72 -9.57 -24.72
C TRP A 226 5.94 -9.77 -23.23
N ILE A 227 7.06 -9.29 -22.68
CA ILE A 227 7.31 -9.28 -21.24
C ILE A 227 6.23 -8.46 -20.53
N VAL A 228 5.95 -7.23 -21.00
CA VAL A 228 4.93 -6.37 -20.39
C VAL A 228 3.55 -6.99 -20.46
N PHE A 229 3.16 -7.58 -21.61
CA PHE A 229 1.86 -8.22 -21.76
C PHE A 229 1.70 -9.44 -20.87
N ALA A 230 2.74 -10.28 -20.79
CA ALA A 230 2.72 -11.44 -19.91
C ALA A 230 2.63 -11.01 -18.43
N CYS A 231 3.37 -9.96 -18.03
CA CYS A 231 3.28 -9.38 -16.69
C CYS A 231 1.90 -8.81 -16.40
N ALA A 232 1.31 -8.07 -17.33
CA ALA A 232 -0.02 -7.51 -17.17
C ALA A 232 -1.10 -8.60 -17.06
N ALA A 233 -1.05 -9.60 -17.93
CA ALA A 233 -1.96 -10.76 -17.88
C ALA A 233 -1.83 -11.50 -16.55
N TYR A 234 -0.61 -11.80 -16.12
CA TYR A 234 -0.34 -12.45 -14.83
C TYR A 234 -0.93 -11.64 -13.68
N TYR A 235 -0.65 -10.34 -13.64
CA TYR A 235 -1.16 -9.45 -12.58
C TYR A 235 -2.69 -9.48 -12.50
N VAL A 236 -3.38 -9.39 -13.64
CA VAL A 236 -4.85 -9.41 -13.71
C VAL A 236 -5.40 -10.77 -13.29
N ILE A 237 -4.81 -11.87 -13.77
CA ILE A 237 -5.26 -13.23 -13.43
C ILE A 237 -5.09 -13.50 -11.94
N VAL A 238 -3.91 -13.20 -11.38
CA VAL A 238 -3.65 -13.41 -9.95
C VAL A 238 -4.52 -12.47 -9.10
N GLY A 239 -4.65 -11.21 -9.50
CA GLY A 239 -5.52 -10.26 -8.82
C GLY A 239 -6.99 -10.73 -8.79
N ALA A 240 -7.51 -11.22 -9.92
CA ALA A 240 -8.85 -11.78 -9.98
C ALA A 240 -8.98 -13.05 -9.10
N ALA A 241 -8.01 -13.97 -9.21
CA ALA A 241 -8.01 -15.20 -8.41
C ALA A 241 -8.04 -14.91 -6.90
N LEU A 242 -7.27 -13.94 -6.43
CA LEU A 242 -7.24 -13.56 -5.02
C LEU A 242 -8.58 -13.07 -4.50
N HIS A 243 -9.44 -12.44 -5.32
CA HIS A 243 -10.78 -12.05 -4.88
C HIS A 243 -11.68 -13.25 -4.60
N PHE A 244 -11.46 -14.39 -5.27
CA PHE A 244 -12.21 -15.63 -5.03
C PHE A 244 -11.57 -16.47 -3.93
N LEU A 245 -10.24 -16.44 -3.79
CA LEU A 245 -9.52 -17.21 -2.78
C LEU A 245 -9.60 -16.57 -1.39
N GLU A 246 -9.79 -15.25 -1.33
CA GLU A 246 -9.81 -14.46 -0.11
C GLU A 246 -11.09 -13.58 -0.08
N PRO A 247 -12.27 -14.18 -0.01
CA PRO A 247 -13.54 -13.44 -0.11
C PRO A 247 -13.79 -12.48 1.07
N GLU A 248 -13.03 -12.62 2.13
CA GLU A 248 -13.10 -11.78 3.34
C GLU A 248 -12.52 -10.39 3.13
N TYR A 249 -11.72 -10.20 2.08
CA TYR A 249 -11.19 -8.88 1.71
C TYR A 249 -12.15 -8.17 0.77
N ASP A 250 -12.95 -7.23 1.28
CA ASP A 250 -13.79 -6.39 0.41
C ASP A 250 -12.90 -5.55 -0.52
N PRO A 251 -12.99 -5.76 -1.86
CA PRO A 251 -12.12 -5.09 -2.83
C PRO A 251 -12.34 -3.58 -2.90
N ARG A 252 -13.42 -3.05 -2.37
CA ARG A 252 -13.70 -1.60 -2.33
C ARG A 252 -12.83 -0.90 -1.30
N TYR A 253 -12.62 -1.53 -0.14
CA TYR A 253 -11.98 -0.91 1.01
C TYR A 253 -10.56 -1.42 1.25
N ARG A 254 -10.26 -2.68 0.92
CA ARG A 254 -8.97 -3.31 1.16
C ARG A 254 -8.00 -3.09 0.00
N PHE A 255 -6.78 -2.65 0.31
CA PHE A 255 -5.73 -2.54 -0.70
C PHE A 255 -5.34 -3.89 -1.28
N MET A 256 -4.93 -3.91 -2.55
CA MET A 256 -4.36 -5.11 -3.17
C MET A 256 -3.16 -5.63 -2.39
N SER A 257 -2.30 -4.73 -1.87
CA SER A 257 -1.12 -5.12 -1.09
C SER A 257 -1.46 -5.89 0.20
N GLU A 258 -2.65 -5.70 0.75
CA GLU A 258 -3.10 -6.39 1.97
C GLU A 258 -3.30 -7.89 1.74
N TYR A 259 -3.65 -8.31 0.52
CA TYR A 259 -3.71 -9.73 0.17
C TYR A 259 -2.37 -10.45 0.33
N ALA A 260 -1.25 -9.73 0.37
CA ALA A 260 0.06 -10.33 0.64
C ALA A 260 0.18 -10.97 2.04
N TRP A 261 -0.79 -10.71 2.93
CA TRP A 261 -0.85 -11.26 4.29
C TRP A 261 -1.90 -12.35 4.46
N SER A 262 -2.66 -12.64 3.41
CA SER A 262 -3.64 -13.73 3.40
C SER A 262 -2.98 -15.11 3.32
N ALA A 263 -3.79 -16.16 3.42
CA ALA A 263 -3.34 -17.54 3.25
C ALA A 263 -2.64 -17.77 1.89
N HIS A 264 -3.13 -17.10 0.84
CA HIS A 264 -2.55 -17.14 -0.51
C HIS A 264 -1.67 -15.92 -0.81
N GLY A 265 -1.16 -15.23 0.23
CA GLY A 265 -0.40 -13.98 0.11
C GLY A 265 0.89 -14.07 -0.70
N TRP A 266 1.44 -15.27 -0.88
CA TRP A 266 2.57 -15.52 -1.77
C TRP A 266 2.24 -15.19 -3.23
N LEU A 267 0.99 -15.42 -3.68
CA LEU A 267 0.53 -15.03 -5.01
C LEU A 267 0.59 -13.50 -5.18
N MET A 268 0.06 -12.77 -4.19
CA MET A 268 0.14 -11.30 -4.22
C MET A 268 1.58 -10.80 -4.20
N THR A 269 2.45 -11.46 -3.44
CA THR A 269 3.88 -11.11 -3.40
C THR A 269 4.53 -11.20 -4.78
N THR A 270 4.21 -12.23 -5.56
CA THR A 270 4.75 -12.36 -6.92
C THR A 270 4.30 -11.23 -7.83
N THR A 271 3.10 -10.66 -7.63
CA THR A 271 2.62 -9.54 -8.45
C THR A 271 3.42 -8.27 -8.28
N PHE A 272 4.00 -8.00 -7.10
CA PHE A 272 4.94 -6.87 -6.92
C PHE A 272 6.15 -7.00 -7.84
N PHE A 273 6.76 -8.19 -7.89
CA PHE A 273 7.94 -8.42 -8.72
C PHE A 273 7.61 -8.42 -10.20
N VAL A 274 6.45 -8.95 -10.56
CA VAL A 274 5.96 -8.95 -11.95
C VAL A 274 5.67 -7.52 -12.43
N LEU A 275 5.04 -6.67 -11.61
CA LEU A 275 4.82 -5.27 -11.93
C LEU A 275 6.15 -4.50 -12.03
N ALA A 276 7.09 -4.74 -11.11
CA ALA A 276 8.42 -4.16 -11.17
C ALA A 276 9.18 -4.56 -12.44
N LEU A 277 9.05 -5.82 -12.88
CA LEU A 277 9.63 -6.31 -14.13
C LEU A 277 9.03 -5.60 -15.36
N ALA A 278 7.71 -5.38 -15.38
CA ALA A 278 7.06 -4.64 -16.45
C ALA A 278 7.56 -3.18 -16.53
N LEU A 279 7.63 -2.50 -15.38
CA LEU A 279 8.16 -1.13 -15.28
C LEU A 279 9.62 -1.04 -15.76
N PHE A 280 10.45 -1.97 -15.30
CA PHE A 280 11.86 -2.03 -15.70
C PHE A 280 12.02 -2.33 -17.19
N SER A 281 11.19 -3.19 -17.77
CA SER A 281 11.19 -3.50 -19.20
C SER A 281 10.90 -2.28 -20.05
N VAL A 282 9.88 -1.48 -19.66
CA VAL A 282 9.57 -0.21 -20.32
C VAL A 282 10.69 0.81 -20.11
N ALA A 283 11.29 0.89 -18.91
CA ALA A 283 12.42 1.78 -18.66
C ALA A 283 13.59 1.46 -19.61
N VAL A 284 13.95 0.18 -19.76
CA VAL A 284 15.02 -0.24 -20.68
C VAL A 284 14.66 0.04 -22.13
N ALA A 285 13.38 -0.13 -22.53
CA ALA A 285 12.91 0.24 -23.87
C ALA A 285 13.02 1.76 -24.11
N VAL A 286 12.59 2.58 -23.17
CA VAL A 286 12.75 4.06 -23.23
C VAL A 286 14.20 4.43 -23.42
N ARG A 287 15.12 3.85 -22.63
CA ARG A 287 16.55 4.15 -22.72
C ARG A 287 17.16 3.80 -24.06
N ASN A 288 16.80 2.64 -24.63
CA ASN A 288 17.47 2.11 -25.81
C ASN A 288 16.81 2.52 -27.14
N LEU A 289 15.49 2.73 -27.14
CA LEU A 289 14.70 2.92 -28.36
C LEU A 289 14.14 4.34 -28.50
N TYR A 290 13.99 5.07 -27.41
CA TYR A 290 13.47 6.42 -27.45
C TYR A 290 14.60 7.45 -27.48
N ARG A 291 14.58 8.39 -28.43
CA ARG A 291 15.61 9.44 -28.52
C ARG A 291 15.51 10.38 -27.32
N PRO A 292 16.63 10.65 -26.65
CA PRO A 292 16.62 11.34 -25.38
C PRO A 292 16.24 12.82 -25.53
N SER A 293 15.11 13.19 -24.91
CA SER A 293 14.86 14.52 -24.41
C SER A 293 15.21 14.55 -22.91
N ARG A 294 15.37 15.72 -22.31
CA ARG A 294 15.62 15.81 -20.85
C ARG A 294 14.50 15.11 -20.05
N SER A 295 13.26 15.30 -20.47
CA SER A 295 12.09 14.65 -19.85
C SER A 295 12.11 13.12 -20.01
N ALA A 296 12.60 12.58 -21.11
CA ALA A 296 12.74 11.13 -21.30
C ALA A 296 13.79 10.51 -20.38
N HIS A 297 14.90 11.21 -20.13
CA HIS A 297 15.92 10.75 -19.19
C HIS A 297 15.40 10.70 -17.75
N VAL A 298 14.69 11.76 -17.33
CA VAL A 298 14.03 11.78 -16.00
C VAL A 298 12.97 10.69 -15.91
N GLY A 299 12.13 10.54 -16.94
CA GLY A 299 11.11 9.51 -16.99
C GLY A 299 11.69 8.08 -16.92
N PHE A 300 12.82 7.81 -17.60
CA PHE A 300 13.55 6.55 -17.44
C PHE A 300 13.97 6.31 -15.97
N GLY A 301 14.60 7.31 -15.36
CA GLY A 301 15.04 7.23 -13.96
C GLY A 301 13.89 6.98 -12.99
N LEU A 302 12.75 7.66 -13.20
CA LEU A 302 11.53 7.50 -12.40
C LEU A 302 10.92 6.11 -12.56
N LEU A 303 10.91 5.51 -13.76
CA LEU A 303 10.47 4.13 -13.93
C LEU A 303 11.37 3.14 -13.17
N VAL A 304 12.69 3.37 -13.14
CA VAL A 304 13.62 2.54 -12.36
C VAL A 304 13.38 2.69 -10.86
N VAL A 305 13.17 3.92 -10.38
CA VAL A 305 12.83 4.18 -8.97
C VAL A 305 11.48 3.54 -8.61
N GLY A 306 10.49 3.67 -9.50
CA GLY A 306 9.19 3.04 -9.33
C GLY A 306 9.29 1.51 -9.21
N ALA A 307 10.04 0.87 -10.12
CA ALA A 307 10.29 -0.56 -10.07
C ALA A 307 10.99 -0.99 -8.77
N ALA A 308 12.03 -0.25 -8.35
CA ALA A 308 12.75 -0.53 -7.12
C ALA A 308 11.84 -0.36 -5.88
N GLY A 309 11.05 0.71 -5.81
CA GLY A 309 10.10 0.96 -4.71
C GLY A 309 9.07 -0.16 -4.58
N ILE A 310 8.51 -0.62 -5.72
CA ILE A 310 7.57 -1.74 -5.73
C ILE A 310 8.24 -3.06 -5.31
N CYS A 311 9.50 -3.31 -5.70
CA CYS A 311 10.28 -4.45 -5.21
C CYS A 311 10.47 -4.39 -3.69
N VAL A 312 10.85 -3.22 -3.15
CA VAL A 312 11.00 -3.00 -1.70
C VAL A 312 9.68 -3.30 -0.98
N ALA A 313 8.55 -2.78 -1.49
CA ALA A 313 7.24 -3.08 -0.93
C ALA A 313 6.92 -4.59 -0.95
N GLY A 314 7.29 -5.30 -2.00
CA GLY A 314 7.09 -6.75 -2.11
C GLY A 314 7.96 -7.57 -1.15
N VAL A 315 9.22 -7.15 -0.91
CA VAL A 315 10.16 -7.85 -0.01
C VAL A 315 9.79 -7.61 1.46
N PHE A 316 9.51 -6.37 1.83
CA PHE A 316 9.34 -5.94 3.22
C PHE A 316 7.86 -5.87 3.64
N ARG A 317 7.08 -6.91 3.32
CA ARG A 317 5.69 -7.03 3.75
C ARG A 317 5.59 -6.98 5.27
N GLY A 318 4.66 -6.16 5.80
CA GLY A 318 4.45 -6.03 7.24
C GLY A 318 5.50 -5.21 7.99
N PHE A 319 6.46 -4.61 7.29
CA PHE A 319 7.46 -3.70 7.86
C PHE A 319 7.23 -2.28 7.36
N PRO A 320 7.67 -1.24 8.09
CA PRO A 320 7.56 0.16 7.64
C PRO A 320 8.18 0.43 6.25
N LEU A 321 9.16 -0.38 5.84
CA LEU A 321 9.77 -0.30 4.51
C LEU A 321 8.80 -0.62 3.37
N HIS A 322 7.74 -1.40 3.61
CA HIS A 322 6.66 -1.60 2.64
C HIS A 322 6.00 -0.26 2.27
N ASP A 323 5.65 0.51 3.29
CA ASP A 323 4.99 1.81 3.11
C ASP A 323 5.92 2.82 2.45
N VAL A 324 7.20 2.84 2.84
CA VAL A 324 8.24 3.66 2.18
C VAL A 324 8.38 3.27 0.71
N GLY A 325 8.43 1.95 0.41
CA GLY A 325 8.50 1.46 -0.97
C GLY A 325 7.30 1.92 -1.82
N GLY A 326 6.09 1.85 -1.27
CA GLY A 326 4.87 2.35 -1.89
C GLY A 326 4.86 3.88 -2.05
N ALA A 327 5.19 4.62 -0.99
CA ALA A 327 5.21 6.08 -0.97
C ALA A 327 6.21 6.71 -1.96
N VAL A 328 7.32 6.03 -2.23
CA VAL A 328 8.31 6.46 -3.24
C VAL A 328 7.96 5.90 -4.62
N GLY A 329 7.58 4.61 -4.67
CA GLY A 329 7.39 3.89 -5.93
C GLY A 329 6.18 4.38 -6.73
N LEU A 330 5.00 4.47 -6.11
CA LEU A 330 3.78 4.82 -6.84
C LEU A 330 3.79 6.24 -7.41
N PRO A 331 4.18 7.30 -6.68
CA PRO A 331 4.33 8.63 -7.26
C PRO A 331 5.38 8.69 -8.36
N SER A 332 6.48 7.94 -8.24
CA SER A 332 7.51 7.87 -9.28
C SER A 332 6.96 7.29 -10.59
N VAL A 333 6.11 6.26 -10.53
CA VAL A 333 5.44 5.69 -11.71
C VAL A 333 4.50 6.70 -12.36
N VAL A 334 3.71 7.45 -11.58
CA VAL A 334 2.83 8.50 -12.09
C VAL A 334 3.61 9.60 -12.78
N MET A 335 4.65 10.12 -12.11
CA MET A 335 5.48 11.18 -12.68
C MET A 335 6.24 10.72 -13.94
N ALA A 336 6.69 9.46 -13.98
CA ALA A 336 7.24 8.87 -15.20
C ALA A 336 6.21 8.85 -16.33
N GLY A 337 4.99 8.39 -16.04
CA GLY A 337 3.89 8.36 -17.00
C GLY A 337 3.60 9.74 -17.59
N LEU A 338 3.48 10.76 -16.75
CA LEU A 338 3.23 12.14 -17.18
C LEU A 338 4.38 12.71 -18.02
N LEU A 339 5.63 12.61 -17.53
CA LEU A 339 6.79 13.19 -18.20
C LEU A 339 7.09 12.48 -19.53
N LEU A 340 7.00 11.16 -19.59
CA LEU A 340 7.21 10.41 -20.82
C LEU A 340 6.10 10.70 -21.81
N SER A 341 4.83 10.64 -21.40
CA SER A 341 3.69 10.97 -22.26
C SER A 341 3.85 12.39 -22.83
N TRP A 342 4.20 13.38 -22.00
CA TRP A 342 4.46 14.73 -22.45
C TRP A 342 5.60 14.83 -23.47
N SER A 343 6.65 14.02 -23.32
CA SER A 343 7.77 13.99 -24.23
C SER A 343 7.41 13.46 -25.63
N PHE A 344 6.42 12.56 -25.72
CA PHE A 344 5.96 11.93 -26.96
C PHE A 344 5.48 12.96 -27.99
N ARG A 345 4.98 14.12 -27.60
CA ARG A 345 4.53 15.19 -28.52
C ARG A 345 5.64 15.72 -29.45
N GLN A 346 6.91 15.57 -29.02
CA GLN A 346 8.07 16.12 -29.74
C GLN A 346 8.74 15.08 -30.67
N ALA A 347 8.38 13.80 -30.57
CA ALA A 347 9.03 12.74 -31.30
C ALA A 347 8.18 12.31 -32.51
N SER A 348 8.81 12.23 -33.70
CA SER A 348 8.17 11.66 -34.89
C SER A 348 7.76 10.20 -34.60
N GLY A 349 6.61 9.78 -35.11
CA GLY A 349 6.05 8.45 -34.81
C GLY A 349 5.39 8.31 -33.44
N TRP A 350 5.50 9.29 -32.53
CA TRP A 350 4.86 9.27 -31.20
C TRP A 350 3.78 10.35 -31.03
N ARG A 351 3.76 11.35 -31.91
CA ARG A 351 2.91 12.54 -31.77
C ARG A 351 1.43 12.23 -31.76
N SER A 352 0.98 11.29 -32.60
CA SER A 352 -0.42 10.83 -32.63
C SER A 352 -0.82 10.05 -31.36
N PHE A 353 0.16 9.44 -30.69
CA PHE A 353 -0.04 8.63 -29.48
C PHE A 353 -0.04 9.48 -28.20
N PHE A 354 0.58 10.67 -28.21
CA PHE A 354 0.70 11.57 -27.08
C PHE A 354 -0.62 11.80 -26.29
N PRO A 355 -1.77 12.15 -26.93
CA PRO A 355 -2.98 12.48 -26.16
C PRO A 355 -3.50 11.29 -25.35
N VAL A 356 -3.48 10.09 -25.94
CA VAL A 356 -3.95 8.87 -25.27
C VAL A 356 -3.04 8.51 -24.09
N ALA A 357 -1.73 8.53 -24.30
CA ALA A 357 -0.79 8.22 -23.23
C ALA A 357 -0.88 9.22 -22.07
N LEU A 358 -1.05 10.51 -22.38
CA LEU A 358 -1.22 11.56 -21.37
C LEU A 358 -2.53 11.43 -20.61
N LEU A 359 -3.63 11.14 -21.31
CA LEU A 359 -4.95 10.96 -20.67
C LEU A 359 -4.90 9.83 -19.63
N ILE A 360 -4.27 8.69 -19.98
CA ILE A 360 -4.14 7.57 -19.05
C ILE A 360 -3.22 7.94 -17.88
N ALA A 361 -2.12 8.65 -18.13
CA ALA A 361 -1.22 9.09 -17.06
C ALA A 361 -1.90 10.11 -16.12
N LEU A 362 -2.78 10.98 -16.62
CA LEU A 362 -3.62 11.86 -15.81
C LEU A 362 -4.63 11.04 -14.98
N GLY A 363 -5.22 10.01 -15.56
CA GLY A 363 -6.07 9.06 -14.82
C GLY A 363 -5.34 8.37 -13.68
N MET A 364 -4.08 7.92 -13.91
CA MET A 364 -3.22 7.37 -12.86
C MET A 364 -2.97 8.40 -11.74
N PHE A 365 -2.68 9.65 -12.12
CA PHE A 365 -2.49 10.73 -11.16
C PHE A 365 -3.74 10.97 -10.31
N THR A 366 -4.91 11.08 -10.95
CA THR A 366 -6.19 11.30 -10.27
C THR A 366 -6.53 10.14 -9.33
N ALA A 367 -6.31 8.88 -9.77
CA ALA A 367 -6.56 7.71 -8.95
C ALA A 367 -5.62 7.65 -7.73
N LEU A 368 -4.33 7.97 -7.90
CA LEU A 368 -3.40 8.05 -6.76
C LEU A 368 -3.76 9.21 -5.81
N LEU A 369 -4.12 10.37 -6.35
CA LEU A 369 -4.54 11.52 -5.55
C LEU A 369 -5.80 11.19 -4.74
N SER A 370 -6.78 10.48 -5.30
CA SER A 370 -8.00 10.08 -4.59
C SER A 370 -7.72 9.17 -3.40
N ILE A 371 -6.67 8.33 -3.47
CA ILE A 371 -6.20 7.53 -2.33
C ILE A 371 -5.62 8.44 -1.23
N VAL A 372 -4.79 9.42 -1.64
CA VAL A 372 -4.10 10.32 -0.70
C VAL A 372 -5.08 11.23 0.04
N VAL A 373 -6.11 11.73 -0.65
CA VAL A 373 -7.15 12.61 -0.05
C VAL A 373 -8.31 11.83 0.58
N ASP A 374 -8.26 10.50 0.54
CA ASP A 374 -9.22 9.56 1.14
C ASP A 374 -10.69 9.81 0.75
N VAL A 375 -11.00 9.58 -0.51
CA VAL A 375 -12.37 9.73 -1.07
C VAL A 375 -13.28 8.52 -0.73
N GLY A 376 -12.89 7.65 0.21
CA GLY A 376 -13.77 6.68 0.85
C GLY A 376 -13.73 5.22 0.34
N MET A 377 -13.16 4.90 -0.82
CA MET A 377 -13.00 3.52 -1.32
C MET A 377 -11.56 3.21 -1.76
N PRO A 378 -10.60 3.21 -0.82
CA PRO A 378 -9.18 3.16 -1.15
C PRO A 378 -8.75 1.91 -1.90
N GLY A 379 -9.39 0.78 -1.63
CA GLY A 379 -9.13 -0.46 -2.34
C GLY A 379 -9.52 -0.38 -3.82
N LEU A 380 -10.69 0.16 -4.13
CA LEU A 380 -11.14 0.37 -5.51
C LEU A 380 -10.25 1.39 -6.24
N GLN A 381 -9.90 2.49 -5.58
CA GLN A 381 -9.03 3.53 -6.14
C GLN A 381 -7.65 2.97 -6.48
N GLN A 382 -7.07 2.14 -5.62
CA GLN A 382 -5.80 1.48 -5.90
C GLN A 382 -5.92 0.52 -7.11
N ARG A 383 -7.01 -0.23 -7.24
CA ARG A 383 -7.24 -1.11 -8.38
C ARG A 383 -7.35 -0.33 -9.69
N ILE A 384 -8.06 0.80 -9.69
CA ILE A 384 -8.14 1.71 -10.85
C ILE A 384 -6.74 2.24 -11.18
N PHE A 385 -5.98 2.69 -10.20
CA PHE A 385 -4.60 3.15 -10.40
C PHE A 385 -3.71 2.07 -11.04
N LEU A 386 -3.73 0.85 -10.48
CA LEU A 386 -2.92 -0.26 -10.98
C LEU A 386 -3.35 -0.71 -12.37
N PHE A 387 -4.67 -0.77 -12.63
CA PHE A 387 -5.20 -1.08 -13.97
C PHE A 387 -4.73 -0.05 -15.01
N LEU A 388 -4.87 1.24 -14.72
CA LEU A 388 -4.40 2.30 -15.61
C LEU A 388 -2.88 2.24 -15.82
N THR A 389 -2.11 1.88 -14.80
CA THR A 389 -0.66 1.66 -14.90
C THR A 389 -0.35 0.53 -15.87
N LEU A 390 -1.00 -0.63 -15.75
CA LEU A 390 -0.81 -1.76 -16.66
C LEU A 390 -1.22 -1.43 -18.09
N VAL A 391 -2.32 -0.69 -18.26
CA VAL A 391 -2.76 -0.22 -19.58
C VAL A 391 -1.71 0.72 -20.18
N TRP A 392 -1.23 1.71 -19.41
CA TRP A 392 -0.22 2.65 -19.88
C TRP A 392 1.07 1.93 -20.30
N LEU A 393 1.59 1.02 -19.47
CA LEU A 393 2.77 0.22 -19.80
C LEU A 393 2.59 -0.59 -21.08
N SER A 394 1.42 -1.23 -21.21
CA SER A 394 1.10 -2.09 -22.36
C SER A 394 1.03 -1.32 -23.67
N ILE A 395 0.33 -0.17 -23.69
CA ILE A 395 0.20 0.63 -24.91
C ILE A 395 1.53 1.31 -25.30
N VAL A 396 2.34 1.72 -24.30
CA VAL A 396 3.67 2.29 -24.56
C VAL A 396 4.61 1.21 -25.13
N ALA A 397 4.62 0.01 -24.54
CA ALA A 397 5.42 -1.11 -25.07
C ALA A 397 4.99 -1.50 -26.51
N HIS A 398 3.69 -1.53 -26.78
CA HIS A 398 3.17 -1.77 -28.13
C HIS A 398 3.57 -0.65 -29.11
N ARG A 399 3.56 0.61 -28.68
CA ARG A 399 3.97 1.73 -29.52
C ARG A 399 5.44 1.65 -29.91
N PHE A 400 6.32 1.17 -29.02
CA PHE A 400 7.73 0.92 -29.36
C PHE A 400 7.88 -0.03 -30.54
N VAL A 401 7.09 -1.10 -30.59
CA VAL A 401 7.12 -2.05 -31.72
C VAL A 401 6.71 -1.35 -33.00
N LYS A 402 5.58 -0.63 -33.00
CA LYS A 402 5.08 0.07 -34.20
C LYS A 402 6.09 1.07 -34.74
N VAL A 403 6.72 1.83 -33.86
CA VAL A 403 7.72 2.84 -34.29
C VAL A 403 9.00 2.19 -34.83
N THR A 404 9.44 1.06 -34.25
CA THR A 404 10.67 0.38 -34.70
C THR A 404 10.46 -0.49 -35.93
N THR A 405 9.20 -0.90 -36.24
CA THR A 405 8.87 -1.68 -37.45
C THR A 405 8.37 -0.80 -38.60
N GLY A 406 8.29 0.52 -38.43
CA GLY A 406 7.84 1.42 -39.48
C GLY A 406 6.33 1.40 -39.77
N VAL A 407 5.51 0.76 -38.94
CA VAL A 407 4.04 0.64 -39.05
C VAL A 407 3.32 1.75 -38.25
N ALA A 408 4.01 2.84 -37.94
CA ALA A 408 3.51 3.91 -37.07
C ALA A 408 2.61 4.94 -37.78
#